data_988331eac8a1ea3fbabda8d5a267af88
#
_entry.id   988331eac8a1ea3fbabda8d5a267af88
#
_cell.length_a   1.000
_cell.length_b   1.000
_cell.length_c   1.000
_cell.angle_alpha   90.00
_cell.angle_beta   90.00
_cell.angle_gamma   90.00
#
_symmetry.space_group_name_H-M   'P 1'
#
loop_
_entity.id
_entity.type
_entity.pdbx_description
1 polymer ?
#
loop_
_entity_poly.entity_id
_entity_poly.type
_entity_poly.pdbx_seq_one_letter_code
_entity_poly.pdbx_strand_id
1 'polypeptide(L)'
;MNQYKRLLSNTFIFAVGTFSSKILVILMLRFYTGVLTQDEMGVADLIIKTTSILYPVVSLSIGQAVIRYGLERRRRKPDVFTIGLLTVACGFLISLPFNPLLKLVHYNTSAGAAGSLLDYRILIYVYVLTSCTQNVCGQFIRAIGYVRLYAIDGIFRTFMTIVLNILYLKVFRWNIYGYVASIICSDALSTVCLFMIARLWKYFRLRRINFYLWRSMLLYALPLVPDAILVYIIGFSDQAFLASMQNTSVSAIYSIAYRVPTLIALVASIFIDAWQLSMVNSNTKE
;
A
#
# COMPACT_ATOMS: atom_id res chain seq x y z
N MET A 1 3.49 20.74 27.12
CA MET A 1 3.34 21.15 25.72
C MET A 1 1.88 20.93 25.36
N ASN A 2 1.13 21.99 24.99
CA ASN A 2 -0.32 21.92 24.76
C ASN A 2 -0.66 20.86 23.73
N GLN A 3 -1.74 20.08 23.94
CA GLN A 3 -2.23 19.04 23.04
C GLN A 3 -2.36 19.54 21.59
N TYR A 4 -2.86 20.77 21.42
CA TYR A 4 -2.97 21.45 20.14
C TYR A 4 -1.63 21.64 19.41
N LYS A 5 -0.57 22.02 20.12
CA LYS A 5 0.78 22.14 19.54
C LYS A 5 1.33 20.80 19.05
N ARG A 6 1.07 19.74 19.79
CA ARG A 6 1.50 18.37 19.41
C ARG A 6 0.71 17.85 18.21
N LEU A 7 -0.61 18.14 18.18
CA LEU A 7 -1.47 17.81 17.04
C LEU A 7 -1.00 18.54 15.79
N LEU A 8 -0.86 19.88 15.87
CA LEU A 8 -0.39 20.72 14.77
C LEU A 8 0.99 20.27 14.25
N SER A 9 1.93 19.97 15.16
CA SER A 9 3.26 19.49 14.77
C SER A 9 3.19 18.12 14.06
N ASN A 10 2.39 17.19 14.55
CA ASN A 10 2.22 15.88 13.90
C ASN A 10 1.52 16.03 12.55
N THR A 11 0.45 16.83 12.47
CA THR A 11 -0.25 17.12 11.22
C THR A 11 0.68 17.74 10.18
N PHE A 12 1.51 18.69 10.59
CA PHE A 12 2.47 19.33 9.69
C PHE A 12 3.52 18.31 9.18
N ILE A 13 4.05 17.45 10.06
CA ILE A 13 5.01 16.40 9.67
C ILE A 13 4.38 15.42 8.68
N PHE A 14 3.14 14.99 8.94
CA PHE A 14 2.41 14.11 8.00
C PHE A 14 2.11 14.81 6.68
N ALA A 15 1.66 16.07 6.74
CA ALA A 15 1.38 16.86 5.56
C ALA A 15 2.62 17.00 4.67
N VAL A 16 3.75 17.40 5.24
CA VAL A 16 5.00 17.55 4.50
C VAL A 16 5.46 16.21 3.92
N GLY A 17 5.45 15.14 4.71
CA GLY A 17 5.86 13.80 4.23
C GLY A 17 4.98 13.28 3.09
N THR A 18 3.66 13.35 3.26
CA THR A 18 2.71 12.84 2.27
C THR A 18 2.69 13.72 1.01
N PHE A 19 2.72 15.04 1.16
CA PHE A 19 2.70 15.98 0.05
C PHE A 19 3.98 15.90 -0.79
N SER A 20 5.15 15.82 -0.15
CA SER A 20 6.43 15.64 -0.82
C SER A 20 6.46 14.36 -1.64
N SER A 21 5.97 13.25 -1.09
CA SER A 21 5.88 11.98 -1.80
C SER A 21 4.99 12.06 -3.04
N LYS A 22 3.86 12.76 -2.96
CA LYS A 22 2.91 12.89 -4.09
C LYS A 22 3.42 13.82 -5.19
N ILE A 23 4.09 14.91 -4.83
CA ILE A 23 4.76 15.78 -5.81
C ILE A 23 5.82 14.98 -6.59
N LEU A 24 6.63 14.18 -5.92
CA LEU A 24 7.63 13.34 -6.56
C LEU A 24 7.00 12.37 -7.56
N VAL A 25 5.88 11.75 -7.22
CA VAL A 25 5.13 10.85 -8.14
C VAL A 25 4.63 11.59 -9.38
N ILE A 26 4.17 12.84 -9.23
CA ILE A 26 3.70 13.65 -10.38
C ILE A 26 4.88 14.04 -11.27
N LEU A 27 6.01 14.46 -10.70
CA LEU A 27 7.21 14.79 -11.46
C LEU A 27 7.72 13.59 -12.27
N MET A 28 7.58 12.37 -11.70
CA MET A 28 7.96 11.14 -12.40
C MET A 28 7.02 10.78 -13.56
N LEU A 29 5.81 11.37 -13.63
CA LEU A 29 4.88 11.08 -14.71
C LEU A 29 5.49 11.39 -16.09
N ARG A 30 6.17 12.54 -16.20
CA ARG A 30 6.86 12.93 -17.45
C ARG A 30 7.98 11.94 -17.82
N PHE A 31 8.65 11.37 -16.82
CA PHE A 31 9.68 10.35 -17.04
C PHE A 31 9.04 9.06 -17.58
N TYR A 32 7.95 8.60 -16.98
CA TYR A 32 7.26 7.37 -17.41
C TYR A 32 6.73 7.48 -18.83
N THR A 33 6.09 8.59 -19.19
CA THR A 33 5.58 8.82 -20.54
C THR A 33 6.67 8.93 -21.61
N GLY A 34 7.92 9.19 -21.23
CA GLY A 34 9.06 9.23 -22.14
C GLY A 34 9.80 7.89 -22.30
N VAL A 35 9.56 6.92 -21.38
CA VAL A 35 10.29 5.63 -21.37
C VAL A 35 9.39 4.44 -21.65
N LEU A 36 8.13 4.45 -21.17
CA LEU A 36 7.14 3.40 -21.39
C LEU A 36 6.20 3.79 -22.52
N THR A 37 5.80 2.81 -23.30
CA THR A 37 4.69 2.98 -24.25
C THR A 37 3.37 3.15 -23.49
N GLN A 38 2.36 3.71 -24.15
CA GLN A 38 1.04 3.88 -23.53
C GLN A 38 0.42 2.53 -23.14
N ASP A 39 0.60 1.50 -23.98
CA ASP A 39 0.12 0.14 -23.67
C ASP A 39 0.83 -0.45 -22.46
N GLU A 40 2.15 -0.35 -22.37
CA GLU A 40 2.91 -0.83 -21.20
C GLU A 40 2.49 -0.12 -19.92
N MET A 41 2.22 1.18 -19.99
CA MET A 41 1.75 1.95 -18.87
C MET A 41 0.35 1.53 -18.43
N GLY A 42 -0.56 1.26 -19.41
CA GLY A 42 -1.90 0.76 -19.14
C GLY A 42 -1.89 -0.61 -18.46
N VAL A 43 -1.07 -1.54 -18.93
CA VAL A 43 -0.92 -2.88 -18.30
C VAL A 43 -0.32 -2.76 -16.89
N ALA A 44 0.71 -1.93 -16.72
CA ALA A 44 1.31 -1.71 -15.40
C ALA A 44 0.30 -1.12 -14.39
N ASP A 45 -0.52 -0.16 -14.81
CA ASP A 45 -1.59 0.40 -13.97
C ASP A 45 -2.67 -0.65 -13.64
N LEU A 46 -3.04 -1.54 -14.57
CA LEU A 46 -3.94 -2.66 -14.29
C LEU A 46 -3.35 -3.62 -13.25
N ILE A 47 -2.06 -3.93 -13.32
CA ILE A 47 -1.36 -4.75 -12.31
C ILE A 47 -1.45 -4.09 -10.94
N ILE A 48 -1.15 -2.79 -10.84
CA ILE A 48 -1.19 -2.05 -9.57
C ILE A 48 -2.61 -2.02 -8.99
N LYS A 49 -3.61 -1.77 -9.82
CA LYS A 49 -5.02 -1.74 -9.38
C LYS A 49 -5.51 -3.11 -8.93
N THR A 50 -5.17 -4.17 -9.66
CA THR A 50 -5.47 -5.55 -9.26
C THR A 50 -4.83 -5.89 -7.92
N THR A 51 -3.56 -5.52 -7.73
CA THR A 51 -2.86 -5.67 -6.44
C THR A 51 -3.58 -4.90 -5.33
N SER A 52 -4.08 -3.70 -5.61
CA SER A 52 -4.81 -2.88 -4.63
C SER A 52 -6.12 -3.53 -4.18
N ILE A 53 -6.82 -4.26 -5.06
CA ILE A 53 -8.02 -5.05 -4.71
C ILE A 53 -7.64 -6.28 -3.87
N LEU A 54 -6.56 -6.98 -4.25
CA LEU A 54 -6.10 -8.15 -3.52
C LEU A 54 -5.53 -7.80 -2.14
N TYR A 55 -5.00 -6.60 -1.99
CA TYR A 55 -4.39 -6.12 -0.75
C TYR A 55 -5.31 -6.26 0.48
N PRO A 56 -6.54 -5.71 0.53
CA PRO A 56 -7.43 -5.86 1.69
C PRO A 56 -7.89 -7.31 1.90
N VAL A 57 -7.98 -8.12 0.85
CA VAL A 57 -8.32 -9.55 0.93
C VAL A 57 -7.20 -10.33 1.60
N VAL A 58 -5.96 -10.17 1.15
CA VAL A 58 -4.79 -10.87 1.69
C VAL A 58 -4.44 -10.39 3.09
N SER A 59 -4.47 -9.07 3.31
CA SER A 59 -4.17 -8.51 4.63
C SER A 59 -5.32 -8.63 5.62
N LEU A 60 -6.55 -8.96 5.18
CA LEU A 60 -7.79 -8.88 5.98
C LEU A 60 -7.92 -7.53 6.70
N SER A 61 -7.40 -6.45 6.10
CA SER A 61 -7.33 -5.09 6.67
C SER A 61 -6.70 -5.05 8.08
N ILE A 62 -5.86 -6.03 8.43
CA ILE A 62 -5.28 -6.20 9.78
C ILE A 62 -4.42 -5.00 10.21
N GLY A 63 -3.89 -4.21 9.27
CA GLY A 63 -3.16 -2.99 9.57
C GLY A 63 -3.95 -1.99 10.42
N GLN A 64 -5.27 -1.88 10.20
CA GLN A 64 -6.16 -1.04 11.01
C GLN A 64 -6.32 -1.56 12.44
N ALA A 65 -6.35 -2.88 12.62
CA ALA A 65 -6.35 -3.49 13.94
C ALA A 65 -4.99 -3.29 14.63
N VAL A 66 -3.88 -3.42 13.90
CA VAL A 66 -2.53 -3.23 14.45
C VAL A 66 -2.35 -1.82 15.03
N ILE A 67 -2.79 -0.76 14.34
CA ILE A 67 -2.71 0.59 14.88
C ILE A 67 -3.62 0.76 16.10
N ARG A 68 -4.88 0.30 16.03
CA ARG A 68 -5.83 0.42 17.12
C ARG A 68 -5.34 -0.27 18.41
N TYR A 69 -5.08 -1.58 18.32
CA TYR A 69 -4.67 -2.40 19.46
C TYR A 69 -3.24 -2.10 19.92
N GLY A 70 -2.38 -1.64 19.02
CA GLY A 70 -1.03 -1.22 19.33
C GLY A 70 -0.94 0.11 20.12
N LEU A 71 -1.95 0.98 20.01
CA LEU A 71 -2.08 2.20 20.81
C LEU A 71 -2.59 1.92 22.23
N GLU A 72 -3.31 0.82 22.46
CA GLU A 72 -3.81 0.42 23.78
C GLU A 72 -2.64 0.13 24.74
N ARG A 73 -2.56 0.84 25.87
CA ARG A 73 -1.48 0.65 26.87
C ARG A 73 -1.53 -0.71 27.57
N ARG A 74 -2.71 -1.31 27.68
CA ARG A 74 -2.92 -2.61 28.36
C ARG A 74 -2.48 -3.81 27.52
N ARG A 75 -2.29 -3.65 26.21
CA ARG A 75 -1.95 -4.76 25.30
C ARG A 75 -0.44 -4.91 25.14
N ARG A 76 0.01 -6.16 25.06
CA ARG A 76 1.42 -6.47 24.79
C ARG A 76 1.73 -6.19 23.32
N LYS A 77 2.53 -5.18 23.06
CA LYS A 77 2.92 -4.77 21.73
C LYS A 77 3.51 -5.89 20.85
N PRO A 78 4.37 -6.81 21.41
CA PRO A 78 4.86 -7.95 20.65
C PRO A 78 3.76 -8.87 20.11
N ASP A 79 2.71 -9.12 20.89
CA ASP A 79 1.63 -10.01 20.47
C ASP A 79 0.86 -9.38 19.28
N VAL A 80 0.59 -8.07 19.35
CA VAL A 80 -0.09 -7.33 18.26
C VAL A 80 0.70 -7.38 16.95
N PHE A 81 2.02 -7.16 17.03
CA PHE A 81 2.88 -7.19 15.84
C PHE A 81 2.97 -8.59 15.23
N THR A 82 3.19 -9.60 16.08
CA THR A 82 3.28 -11.00 15.62
C THR A 82 1.98 -11.47 14.99
N ILE A 83 0.82 -11.14 15.59
CA ILE A 83 -0.49 -11.46 15.05
C ILE A 83 -0.70 -10.76 13.69
N GLY A 84 -0.32 -9.49 13.56
CA GLY A 84 -0.41 -8.75 12.30
C GLY A 84 0.34 -9.46 11.16
N LEU A 85 1.61 -9.83 11.39
CA LEU A 85 2.41 -10.54 10.39
C LEU A 85 1.88 -11.95 10.09
N LEU A 86 1.45 -12.69 11.10
CA LEU A 86 0.87 -14.03 10.90
C LEU A 86 -0.43 -13.97 10.09
N THR A 87 -1.28 -12.97 10.35
CA THR A 87 -2.51 -12.79 9.59
C THR A 87 -2.21 -12.53 8.11
N VAL A 88 -1.22 -11.69 7.80
CA VAL A 88 -0.78 -11.47 6.42
C VAL A 88 -0.24 -12.76 5.80
N ALA A 89 0.58 -13.51 6.51
CA ALA A 89 1.13 -14.78 6.00
C ALA A 89 0.01 -15.82 5.73
N CYS A 90 -0.95 -15.98 6.65
CA CYS A 90 -2.10 -16.86 6.46
C CYS A 90 -2.98 -16.40 5.29
N GLY A 91 -3.31 -15.11 5.21
CA GLY A 91 -4.11 -14.57 4.13
C GLY A 91 -3.43 -14.71 2.76
N PHE A 92 -2.11 -14.54 2.71
CA PHE A 92 -1.32 -14.78 1.51
C PHE A 92 -1.41 -16.26 1.06
N LEU A 93 -1.21 -17.22 1.98
CA LEU A 93 -1.33 -18.64 1.67
C LEU A 93 -2.73 -19.02 1.18
N ILE A 94 -3.78 -18.46 1.82
CA ILE A 94 -5.17 -18.67 1.41
C ILE A 94 -5.46 -18.06 0.04
N SER A 95 -4.77 -16.98 -0.34
CA SER A 95 -4.98 -16.34 -1.63
C SER A 95 -4.34 -17.07 -2.82
N LEU A 96 -3.35 -17.94 -2.61
CA LEU A 96 -2.65 -18.65 -3.68
C LEU A 96 -3.56 -19.51 -4.58
N PRO A 97 -4.58 -20.25 -4.07
CA PRO A 97 -5.51 -21.00 -4.92
C PRO A 97 -6.38 -20.14 -5.83
N PHE A 98 -6.52 -18.85 -5.54
CA PHE A 98 -7.34 -17.92 -6.33
C PHE A 98 -6.67 -17.39 -7.60
N ASN A 99 -5.50 -17.96 -7.99
CA ASN A 99 -4.83 -17.67 -9.25
C ASN A 99 -5.75 -17.63 -10.49
N PRO A 100 -6.73 -18.56 -10.67
CA PRO A 100 -7.60 -18.53 -11.85
C PRO A 100 -8.45 -17.26 -11.97
N LEU A 101 -8.71 -16.52 -10.89
CA LEU A 101 -9.42 -15.24 -10.96
C LEU A 101 -8.66 -14.17 -11.76
N LEU A 102 -7.32 -14.24 -11.81
CA LEU A 102 -6.53 -13.33 -12.64
C LEU A 102 -6.76 -13.51 -14.13
N LYS A 103 -7.29 -14.68 -14.57
CA LYS A 103 -7.71 -14.91 -15.95
C LYS A 103 -8.93 -14.09 -16.36
N LEU A 104 -9.76 -13.67 -15.40
CA LEU A 104 -10.97 -12.88 -15.70
C LEU A 104 -10.62 -11.45 -16.15
N VAL A 105 -9.43 -10.96 -15.82
CA VAL A 105 -8.99 -9.63 -16.23
C VAL A 105 -8.22 -9.77 -17.54
N HIS A 106 -8.95 -9.58 -18.64
CA HIS A 106 -8.38 -9.51 -19.98
C HIS A 106 -8.11 -8.05 -20.35
N TYR A 107 -7.12 -7.83 -21.18
CA TYR A 107 -6.83 -6.53 -21.77
C TYR A 107 -6.46 -6.68 -23.26
N ASN A 108 -6.76 -5.64 -24.03
CA ASN A 108 -6.39 -5.54 -25.43
C ASN A 108 -5.33 -4.44 -25.57
N THR A 109 -4.26 -4.72 -26.31
CA THR A 109 -3.27 -3.70 -26.69
C THR A 109 -3.71 -2.93 -27.92
N SER A 110 -3.15 -1.75 -28.14
CA SER A 110 -3.42 -0.96 -29.37
C SER A 110 -3.01 -1.69 -30.65
N ALA A 111 -2.07 -2.64 -30.56
CA ALA A 111 -1.66 -3.51 -31.66
C ALA A 111 -2.62 -4.71 -31.90
N GLY A 112 -3.74 -4.80 -31.18
CA GLY A 112 -4.72 -5.89 -31.30
C GLY A 112 -4.32 -7.20 -30.62
N ALA A 113 -3.23 -7.22 -29.85
CA ALA A 113 -2.86 -8.39 -29.07
C ALA A 113 -3.67 -8.44 -27.75
N ALA A 114 -4.37 -9.54 -27.52
CA ALA A 114 -5.06 -9.81 -26.27
C ALA A 114 -4.11 -10.46 -25.27
N GLY A 115 -4.12 -9.99 -24.03
CA GLY A 115 -3.33 -10.57 -22.94
C GLY A 115 -4.17 -10.79 -21.68
N SER A 116 -3.58 -11.48 -20.72
CA SER A 116 -4.19 -11.73 -19.41
C SER A 116 -3.22 -11.36 -18.28
N LEU A 117 -3.75 -10.87 -17.17
CA LEU A 117 -2.94 -10.60 -15.98
C LEU A 117 -2.34 -11.86 -15.34
N LEU A 118 -2.76 -13.05 -15.79
CA LEU A 118 -2.17 -14.31 -15.33
C LEU A 118 -0.66 -14.40 -15.63
N ASP A 119 -0.21 -13.79 -16.73
CA ASP A 119 1.21 -13.79 -17.13
C ASP A 119 2.08 -13.05 -16.11
N TYR A 120 1.49 -12.10 -15.38
CA TYR A 120 2.16 -11.31 -14.33
C TYR A 120 1.87 -11.81 -12.91
N ARG A 121 1.30 -13.04 -12.75
CA ARG A 121 0.86 -13.58 -11.45
C ARG A 121 1.92 -13.50 -10.36
N ILE A 122 3.15 -13.92 -10.66
CA ILE A 122 4.25 -13.92 -9.67
C ILE A 122 4.52 -12.50 -9.20
N LEU A 123 4.56 -11.54 -10.14
CA LEU A 123 4.79 -10.13 -9.85
C LEU A 123 3.68 -9.56 -8.96
N ILE A 124 2.42 -9.87 -9.26
CA ILE A 124 1.25 -9.46 -8.48
C ILE A 124 1.31 -10.00 -7.05
N TYR A 125 1.55 -11.31 -6.87
CA TYR A 125 1.59 -11.92 -5.55
C TYR A 125 2.77 -11.43 -4.70
N VAL A 126 3.96 -11.27 -5.29
CA VAL A 126 5.12 -10.70 -4.59
C VAL A 126 4.82 -9.26 -4.18
N TYR A 127 4.19 -8.47 -5.06
CA TYR A 127 3.81 -7.11 -4.75
C TYR A 127 2.79 -7.04 -3.60
N VAL A 128 1.73 -7.86 -3.61
CA VAL A 128 0.76 -7.94 -2.51
C VAL A 128 1.45 -8.27 -1.19
N LEU A 129 2.33 -9.28 -1.18
CA LEU A 129 3.02 -9.72 0.03
C LEU A 129 3.92 -8.62 0.61
N THR A 130 4.73 -7.98 -0.23
CA THR A 130 5.64 -6.91 0.22
C THR A 130 4.86 -5.71 0.74
N SER A 131 3.81 -5.28 0.03
CA SER A 131 2.97 -4.15 0.44
C SER A 131 2.18 -4.43 1.72
N CYS A 132 1.62 -5.64 1.89
CA CYS A 132 0.93 -6.02 3.13
C CYS A 132 1.89 -6.02 4.32
N THR A 133 3.09 -6.58 4.15
CA THR A 133 4.11 -6.64 5.20
C THR A 133 4.60 -5.23 5.58
N GLN A 134 4.90 -4.41 4.58
CA GLN A 134 5.30 -3.02 4.78
C GLN A 134 4.22 -2.21 5.53
N ASN A 135 2.94 -2.40 5.16
CA ASN A 135 1.84 -1.72 5.85
C ASN A 135 1.75 -2.13 7.33
N VAL A 136 1.81 -3.43 7.65
CA VAL A 136 1.80 -3.89 9.06
C VAL A 136 2.95 -3.27 9.86
N CYS A 137 4.16 -3.24 9.30
CA CYS A 137 5.32 -2.61 9.93
C CYS A 137 5.09 -1.10 10.12
N GLY A 138 4.60 -0.40 9.08
CA GLY A 138 4.29 1.02 9.13
C GLY A 138 3.22 1.38 10.17
N GLN A 139 2.11 0.64 10.22
CA GLN A 139 1.07 0.86 11.22
C GLN A 139 1.56 0.56 12.64
N PHE A 140 2.40 -0.45 12.80
CA PHE A 140 2.95 -0.80 14.11
C PHE A 140 3.91 0.27 14.62
N ILE A 141 4.80 0.82 13.82
CA ILE A 141 5.69 1.92 14.25
C ILE A 141 4.91 3.19 14.61
N ARG A 142 3.80 3.49 13.92
CA ARG A 142 2.87 4.55 14.33
C ARG A 142 2.28 4.26 15.71
N ALA A 143 1.83 3.03 15.94
CA ALA A 143 1.21 2.59 17.19
C ALA A 143 2.16 2.65 18.40
N ILE A 144 3.46 2.36 18.22
CA ILE A 144 4.46 2.49 19.28
C ILE A 144 4.97 3.93 19.48
N GLY A 145 4.47 4.89 18.68
CA GLY A 145 4.75 6.32 18.84
C GLY A 145 5.90 6.87 17.99
N TYR A 146 6.48 6.08 17.09
CA TYR A 146 7.54 6.52 16.17
C TYR A 146 6.97 7.21 14.92
N VAL A 147 6.12 8.21 15.14
CA VAL A 147 5.41 8.96 14.09
C VAL A 147 6.37 9.60 13.07
N ARG A 148 7.49 10.17 13.56
CA ARG A 148 8.52 10.77 12.70
C ARG A 148 9.17 9.72 11.78
N LEU A 149 9.47 8.54 12.31
CA LEU A 149 10.05 7.45 11.53
C LEU A 149 9.08 7.00 10.42
N TYR A 150 7.78 6.92 10.71
CA TYR A 150 6.78 6.61 9.70
C TYR A 150 6.73 7.66 8.57
N ALA A 151 6.81 8.95 8.91
CA ALA A 151 6.82 10.02 7.90
C ALA A 151 8.10 9.96 7.03
N ILE A 152 9.25 9.73 7.66
CA ILE A 152 10.55 9.58 6.96
C ILE A 152 10.51 8.34 6.04
N ASP A 153 9.92 7.23 6.51
CA ASP A 153 9.77 6.01 5.72
C ASP A 153 8.94 6.24 4.45
N GLY A 154 7.86 7.02 4.52
CA GLY A 154 7.06 7.39 3.36
C GLY A 154 7.87 8.15 2.29
N ILE A 155 8.72 9.10 2.71
CA ILE A 155 9.61 9.85 1.82
C ILE A 155 10.69 8.91 1.26
N PHE A 156 11.33 8.11 2.11
CA PHE A 156 12.36 7.15 1.73
C PHE A 156 11.84 6.15 0.69
N ARG A 157 10.66 5.57 0.91
CA ARG A 157 10.02 4.65 -0.01
C ARG A 157 9.77 5.29 -1.37
N THR A 158 9.21 6.50 -1.40
CA THR A 158 8.98 7.22 -2.66
C THR A 158 10.30 7.52 -3.38
N PHE A 159 11.31 7.98 -2.66
CA PHE A 159 12.63 8.24 -3.22
C PHE A 159 13.27 6.96 -3.80
N MET A 160 13.23 5.85 -3.07
CA MET A 160 13.73 4.55 -3.56
C MET A 160 12.97 4.06 -4.77
N THR A 161 11.64 4.22 -4.80
CA THR A 161 10.84 3.89 -5.99
C THR A 161 11.31 4.68 -7.21
N ILE A 162 11.60 5.97 -7.07
CA ILE A 162 12.08 6.81 -8.17
C ILE A 162 13.45 6.35 -8.65
N VAL A 163 14.40 6.15 -7.73
CA VAL A 163 15.76 5.71 -8.06
C VAL A 163 15.73 4.35 -8.78
N LEU A 164 14.97 3.41 -8.24
CA LEU A 164 14.85 2.07 -8.82
C LEU A 164 14.10 2.10 -10.17
N ASN A 165 13.08 2.97 -10.34
CA ASN A 165 12.43 3.15 -11.63
C ASN A 165 13.41 3.66 -12.69
N ILE A 166 14.21 4.66 -12.38
CA ILE A 166 15.22 5.17 -13.30
C ILE A 166 16.21 4.04 -13.67
N LEU A 167 16.66 3.29 -12.67
CA LEU A 167 17.61 2.18 -12.87
C LEU A 167 16.99 1.07 -13.74
N TYR A 168 15.81 0.58 -13.40
CA TYR A 168 15.19 -0.57 -14.07
C TYR A 168 14.64 -0.22 -15.44
N LEU A 169 14.06 0.96 -15.62
CA LEU A 169 13.48 1.37 -16.88
C LEU A 169 14.52 1.93 -17.86
N LYS A 170 15.45 2.79 -17.41
CA LYS A 170 16.40 3.46 -18.30
C LYS A 170 17.66 2.62 -18.53
N VAL A 171 18.21 1.98 -17.47
CA VAL A 171 19.47 1.23 -17.56
C VAL A 171 19.20 -0.21 -18.00
N PHE A 172 18.33 -0.92 -17.29
CA PHE A 172 18.03 -2.34 -17.58
C PHE A 172 16.96 -2.55 -18.65
N ARG A 173 16.15 -1.53 -18.96
CA ARG A 173 15.06 -1.58 -19.96
C ARG A 173 14.08 -2.73 -19.73
N TRP A 174 13.70 -2.96 -18.48
CA TRP A 174 12.78 -4.05 -18.10
C TRP A 174 11.30 -3.72 -18.29
N ASN A 175 10.97 -2.61 -18.94
CA ASN A 175 9.60 -2.21 -19.28
C ASN A 175 8.61 -2.36 -18.11
N ILE A 176 7.47 -3.05 -18.32
CA ILE A 176 6.44 -3.30 -17.30
C ILE A 176 7.02 -3.96 -16.04
N TYR A 177 7.87 -4.99 -16.22
CA TYR A 177 8.51 -5.69 -15.08
C TYR A 177 9.37 -4.74 -14.25
N GLY A 178 10.13 -3.85 -14.89
CA GLY A 178 10.96 -2.87 -14.20
C GLY A 178 10.14 -1.88 -13.38
N TYR A 179 9.03 -1.41 -13.93
CA TYR A 179 8.14 -0.48 -13.24
C TYR A 179 7.54 -1.09 -11.97
N VAL A 180 6.96 -2.29 -12.05
CA VAL A 180 6.35 -2.94 -10.89
C VAL A 180 7.42 -3.45 -9.91
N ALA A 181 8.54 -3.99 -10.41
CA ALA A 181 9.65 -4.44 -9.57
C ALA A 181 10.26 -3.30 -8.73
N SER A 182 10.31 -2.08 -9.26
CA SER A 182 10.81 -0.92 -8.50
C SER A 182 9.95 -0.64 -7.26
N ILE A 183 8.64 -0.78 -7.35
CA ILE A 183 7.72 -0.61 -6.23
C ILE A 183 7.92 -1.75 -5.21
N ILE A 184 8.01 -3.00 -5.69
CA ILE A 184 8.24 -4.17 -4.85
C ILE A 184 9.56 -4.03 -4.06
N CYS A 185 10.65 -3.70 -4.75
CA CYS A 185 11.95 -3.54 -4.12
C CYS A 185 11.97 -2.35 -3.15
N SER A 186 11.27 -1.27 -3.46
CA SER A 186 11.15 -0.11 -2.58
C SER A 186 10.39 -0.47 -1.29
N ASP A 187 9.26 -1.19 -1.39
CA ASP A 187 8.50 -1.68 -0.24
C ASP A 187 9.33 -2.66 0.61
N ALA A 188 10.07 -3.55 -0.04
CA ALA A 188 10.95 -4.50 0.64
C ALA A 188 12.10 -3.79 1.38
N LEU A 189 12.78 -2.84 0.71
CA LEU A 189 13.86 -2.05 1.33
C LEU A 189 13.33 -1.23 2.51
N SER A 190 12.18 -0.55 2.35
CA SER A 190 11.51 0.16 3.43
C SER A 190 11.24 -0.77 4.62
N THR A 191 10.67 -1.95 4.37
CA THR A 191 10.40 -2.95 5.41
C THR A 191 11.69 -3.34 6.14
N VAL A 192 12.77 -3.64 5.42
CA VAL A 192 14.07 -3.99 6.02
C VAL A 192 14.62 -2.83 6.84
N CYS A 193 14.57 -1.59 6.34
CA CYS A 193 15.00 -0.41 7.08
C CYS A 193 14.20 -0.22 8.38
N LEU A 194 12.87 -0.38 8.33
CA LEU A 194 12.02 -0.32 9.52
C LEU A 194 12.37 -1.42 10.54
N PHE A 195 12.60 -2.66 10.06
CA PHE A 195 13.05 -3.75 10.92
C PHE A 195 14.37 -3.42 11.62
N MET A 196 15.33 -2.83 10.91
CA MET A 196 16.63 -2.46 11.48
C MET A 196 16.52 -1.29 12.45
N ILE A 197 15.93 -0.16 12.03
CA ILE A 197 15.90 1.09 12.81
C ILE A 197 15.03 0.96 14.05
N ALA A 198 13.81 0.41 13.90
CA ALA A 198 12.88 0.23 15.02
C ALA A 198 13.12 -1.08 15.78
N ARG A 199 14.11 -1.88 15.38
CA ARG A 199 14.45 -3.17 15.99
C ARG A 199 13.23 -4.08 16.13
N LEU A 200 12.43 -4.19 15.07
CA LEU A 200 11.14 -4.88 15.09
C LEU A 200 11.28 -6.37 15.40
N TRP A 201 12.45 -6.99 15.17
CA TRP A 201 12.72 -8.36 15.58
C TRP A 201 12.51 -8.61 17.08
N LYS A 202 12.65 -7.59 17.95
CA LYS A 202 12.39 -7.71 19.39
C LYS A 202 10.91 -7.91 19.70
N TYR A 203 10.04 -7.47 18.81
CA TYR A 203 8.58 -7.57 18.94
C TYR A 203 8.03 -8.83 18.24
N PHE A 204 8.84 -9.57 17.49
CA PHE A 204 8.42 -10.81 16.85
C PHE A 204 8.59 -11.99 17.81
N ARG A 205 7.49 -12.54 18.34
CA ARG A 205 7.49 -13.62 19.32
C ARG A 205 6.44 -14.67 18.98
N LEU A 206 6.83 -15.76 18.31
CA LEU A 206 5.92 -16.86 17.95
C LEU A 206 5.47 -17.74 19.14
N ARG A 207 6.22 -17.73 20.24
CA ARG A 207 6.08 -18.73 21.32
C ARG A 207 4.86 -18.53 22.23
N ARG A 208 4.13 -17.40 22.16
CA ARG A 208 2.95 -17.10 22.99
C ARG A 208 1.94 -16.28 22.18
N ILE A 209 1.27 -16.92 21.22
CA ILE A 209 0.22 -16.26 20.46
C ILE A 209 -1.05 -16.24 21.31
N ASN A 210 -1.56 -15.06 21.62
CA ASN A 210 -2.83 -14.92 22.32
C ASN A 210 -3.98 -15.03 21.29
N PHE A 211 -4.58 -16.21 21.20
CA PHE A 211 -5.66 -16.47 20.24
C PHE A 211 -6.91 -15.60 20.49
N TYR A 212 -7.19 -15.24 21.75
CA TYR A 212 -8.28 -14.31 22.06
C TYR A 212 -8.03 -12.92 21.49
N LEU A 213 -6.78 -12.43 21.59
CA LEU A 213 -6.38 -11.15 20.97
C LEU A 213 -6.47 -11.24 19.44
N TRP A 214 -6.01 -12.34 18.84
CA TRP A 214 -6.09 -12.55 17.38
C TRP A 214 -7.53 -12.51 16.89
N ARG A 215 -8.44 -13.25 17.56
CA ARG A 215 -9.88 -13.21 17.25
C ARG A 215 -10.44 -11.80 17.37
N SER A 216 -10.10 -11.06 18.43
CA SER A 216 -10.57 -9.68 18.62
C SER A 216 -10.07 -8.73 17.52
N MET A 217 -8.81 -8.88 17.10
CA MET A 217 -8.23 -8.08 16.01
C MET A 217 -8.89 -8.41 14.66
N LEU A 218 -9.17 -9.69 14.40
CA LEU A 218 -9.86 -10.12 13.17
C LEU A 218 -11.31 -9.63 13.15
N LEU A 219 -12.06 -9.76 14.23
CA LEU A 219 -13.45 -9.28 14.32
C LEU A 219 -13.56 -7.77 14.11
N TYR A 220 -12.52 -7.02 14.48
CA TYR A 220 -12.45 -5.59 14.19
C TYR A 220 -12.07 -5.30 12.73
N ALA A 221 -11.15 -6.08 12.17
CA ALA A 221 -10.59 -5.83 10.83
C ALA A 221 -11.51 -6.32 9.70
N LEU A 222 -12.18 -7.48 9.89
CA LEU A 222 -13.03 -8.10 8.87
C LEU A 222 -14.15 -7.18 8.32
N PRO A 223 -14.89 -6.40 9.13
CA PRO A 223 -15.90 -5.48 8.59
C PRO A 223 -15.32 -4.35 7.72
N LEU A 224 -14.02 -4.05 7.85
CA LEU A 224 -13.34 -3.02 7.04
C LEU A 224 -12.88 -3.56 5.67
N VAL A 225 -12.87 -4.89 5.48
CA VAL A 225 -12.46 -5.49 4.20
C VAL A 225 -13.42 -5.14 3.06
N PRO A 226 -14.76 -5.32 3.19
CA PRO A 226 -15.71 -4.93 2.15
C PRO A 226 -15.60 -3.44 1.78
N ASP A 227 -15.49 -2.56 2.77
CA ASP A 227 -15.32 -1.12 2.55
C ASP A 227 -14.07 -0.82 1.70
N ALA A 228 -12.92 -1.36 2.09
CA ALA A 228 -11.68 -1.21 1.34
C ALA A 228 -11.77 -1.78 -0.08
N ILE A 229 -12.40 -2.95 -0.26
CA ILE A 229 -12.59 -3.55 -1.58
C ILE A 229 -13.46 -2.66 -2.47
N LEU A 230 -14.57 -2.15 -1.96
CA LEU A 230 -15.49 -1.31 -2.74
C LEU A 230 -14.81 -0.04 -3.25
N VAL A 231 -14.00 0.62 -2.42
CA VAL A 231 -13.22 1.79 -2.83
C VAL A 231 -12.27 1.46 -3.99
N TYR A 232 -11.60 0.30 -3.92
CA TYR A 232 -10.67 -0.10 -4.99
C TYR A 232 -11.39 -0.59 -6.24
N ILE A 233 -12.55 -1.28 -6.11
CA ILE A 233 -13.36 -1.72 -7.26
C ILE A 233 -13.81 -0.53 -8.10
N ILE A 234 -14.28 0.54 -7.47
CA ILE A 234 -14.71 1.74 -8.22
C ILE A 234 -13.56 2.25 -9.11
N GLY A 235 -12.37 2.45 -8.56
CA GLY A 235 -11.23 2.92 -9.35
C GLY A 235 -10.66 1.90 -10.35
N PHE A 236 -10.88 0.60 -10.12
CA PHE A 236 -10.46 -0.47 -11.03
C PHE A 236 -11.41 -0.67 -12.19
N SER A 237 -12.73 -0.63 -11.93
CA SER A 237 -13.76 -0.89 -12.94
C SER A 237 -13.60 0.00 -14.14
N ASP A 238 -13.42 1.30 -13.93
CA ASP A 238 -13.27 2.28 -15.02
C ASP A 238 -12.11 1.90 -15.95
N GLN A 239 -10.96 1.55 -15.37
CA GLN A 239 -9.78 1.17 -16.14
C GLN A 239 -9.91 -0.20 -16.81
N ALA A 240 -10.50 -1.18 -16.13
CA ALA A 240 -10.70 -2.51 -16.68
C ALA A 240 -11.68 -2.47 -17.87
N PHE A 241 -12.77 -1.71 -17.76
CA PHE A 241 -13.69 -1.50 -18.90
C PHE A 241 -13.02 -0.80 -20.07
N LEU A 242 -12.29 0.27 -19.83
CA LEU A 242 -11.57 0.97 -20.90
C LEU A 242 -10.52 0.07 -21.56
N ALA A 243 -9.77 -0.71 -20.80
CA ALA A 243 -8.74 -1.61 -21.34
C ALA A 243 -9.33 -2.79 -22.11
N SER A 244 -10.52 -3.27 -21.73
CA SER A 244 -11.19 -4.41 -22.41
C SER A 244 -12.04 -3.97 -23.61
N MET A 245 -12.74 -2.84 -23.50
CA MET A 245 -13.66 -2.37 -24.55
C MET A 245 -12.98 -1.54 -25.64
N GLN A 246 -11.93 -0.79 -25.27
CA GLN A 246 -11.16 0.03 -26.21
C GLN A 246 -9.74 -0.54 -26.36
N ASN A 247 -8.81 -0.05 -25.54
CA ASN A 247 -7.44 -0.58 -25.48
C ASN A 247 -6.71 -0.05 -24.21
N THR A 248 -5.54 -0.61 -23.94
CA THR A 248 -4.70 -0.23 -22.81
C THR A 248 -4.16 1.20 -22.93
N SER A 249 -3.97 1.72 -24.13
CA SER A 249 -3.53 3.12 -24.34
C SER A 249 -4.57 4.12 -23.85
N VAL A 250 -5.86 3.92 -24.14
CA VAL A 250 -6.96 4.79 -23.66
C VAL A 250 -7.07 4.69 -22.14
N SER A 251 -6.96 3.48 -21.60
CA SER A 251 -6.94 3.26 -20.14
C SER A 251 -5.78 4.00 -19.48
N ALA A 252 -4.59 4.04 -20.08
CA ALA A 252 -3.44 4.78 -19.59
C ALA A 252 -3.68 6.30 -19.57
N ILE A 253 -4.24 6.86 -20.64
CA ILE A 253 -4.58 8.29 -20.70
C ILE A 253 -5.59 8.65 -19.60
N TYR A 254 -6.62 7.83 -19.42
CA TYR A 254 -7.60 8.01 -18.32
C TYR A 254 -6.92 7.98 -16.96
N SER A 255 -6.03 7.03 -16.70
CA SER A 255 -5.33 6.92 -15.43
C SER A 255 -4.45 8.14 -15.13
N ILE A 256 -3.80 8.70 -16.15
CA ILE A 256 -3.01 9.93 -16.04
C ILE A 256 -3.91 11.11 -15.70
N ALA A 257 -5.03 11.28 -16.40
CA ALA A 257 -5.99 12.35 -16.16
C ALA A 257 -6.58 12.27 -14.74
N TYR A 258 -6.87 11.05 -14.25
CA TYR A 258 -7.41 10.81 -12.91
C TYR A 258 -6.44 11.17 -11.76
N ARG A 259 -5.14 11.27 -12.04
CA ARG A 259 -4.14 11.67 -11.04
C ARG A 259 -4.31 13.12 -10.55
N VAL A 260 -4.86 14.00 -11.38
CA VAL A 260 -5.09 15.42 -11.01
C VAL A 260 -6.16 15.55 -9.91
N PRO A 261 -7.37 14.99 -10.04
CA PRO A 261 -8.38 15.00 -8.97
C PRO A 261 -7.93 14.34 -7.67
N THR A 262 -7.03 13.33 -7.73
CA THR A 262 -6.53 12.66 -6.52
C THR A 262 -5.71 13.57 -5.60
N LEU A 263 -5.22 14.72 -6.09
CA LEU A 263 -4.58 15.73 -5.25
C LEU A 263 -5.54 16.35 -4.22
N ILE A 264 -6.81 16.50 -4.57
CA ILE A 264 -7.84 17.00 -3.66
C ILE A 264 -8.10 15.96 -2.56
N ALA A 265 -8.23 14.69 -2.95
CA ALA A 265 -8.38 13.59 -2.00
C ALA A 265 -7.18 13.46 -1.04
N LEU A 266 -5.98 13.83 -1.50
CA LEU A 266 -4.79 13.87 -0.67
C LEU A 266 -4.92 14.84 0.50
N VAL A 267 -5.40 16.06 0.24
CA VAL A 267 -5.60 17.07 1.30
C VAL A 267 -6.58 16.55 2.35
N ALA A 268 -7.68 15.92 1.90
CA ALA A 268 -8.63 15.27 2.81
C ALA A 268 -8.01 14.15 3.63
N SER A 269 -7.18 13.29 3.01
CA SER A 269 -6.53 12.18 3.74
C SER A 269 -5.57 12.65 4.82
N ILE A 270 -4.81 13.72 4.59
CA ILE A 270 -3.91 14.31 5.59
C ILE A 270 -4.70 14.77 6.82
N PHE A 271 -5.85 15.40 6.60
CA PHE A 271 -6.73 15.83 7.69
C PHE A 271 -7.28 14.62 8.47
N ILE A 272 -7.76 13.59 7.78
CA ILE A 272 -8.30 12.37 8.40
C ILE A 272 -7.23 11.65 9.23
N ASP A 273 -6.01 11.50 8.72
CA ASP A 273 -4.90 10.86 9.44
C ASP A 273 -4.54 11.62 10.73
N ALA A 274 -4.51 12.95 10.67
CA ALA A 274 -4.26 13.80 11.82
C ALA A 274 -5.39 13.72 12.85
N TRP A 275 -6.64 13.71 12.38
CA TRP A 275 -7.84 13.58 13.20
C TRP A 275 -7.88 12.24 13.95
N GLN A 276 -7.63 11.13 13.26
CA GLN A 276 -7.60 9.79 13.88
C GLN A 276 -6.62 9.73 15.05
N LEU A 277 -5.41 10.26 14.88
CA LEU A 277 -4.41 10.29 15.96
C LEU A 277 -4.82 11.16 17.13
N SER A 278 -5.56 12.25 16.87
CA SER A 278 -6.05 13.14 17.93
C SER A 278 -7.14 12.49 18.77
N MET A 279 -8.11 11.84 18.12
CA MET A 279 -9.25 11.21 18.78
C MET A 279 -8.83 10.04 19.66
N VAL A 280 -7.92 9.19 19.18
CA VAL A 280 -7.42 8.06 19.99
C VAL A 280 -6.66 8.53 21.23
N ASN A 281 -5.89 9.62 21.12
CA ASN A 281 -5.15 10.18 22.26
C ASN A 281 -6.05 10.90 23.29
N SER A 282 -7.23 11.38 22.90
CA SER A 282 -8.18 12.01 23.81
C SER A 282 -8.92 10.98 24.67
N ASN A 283 -9.36 9.85 24.05
CA ASN A 283 -10.06 8.78 24.78
C ASN A 283 -9.16 7.96 25.72
N THR A 284 -7.84 8.13 25.67
CA THR A 284 -6.90 7.40 26.55
C THR A 284 -6.63 8.17 27.86
N LYS A 285 -7.26 9.32 28.05
CA LYS A 285 -7.08 10.18 29.24
C LYS A 285 -8.26 10.17 30.23
N GLU A 286 -9.37 9.55 29.84
CA GLU A 286 -10.43 9.13 30.77
C GLU A 286 -10.17 7.66 31.25
#